data_bab3a621e2bb57ebeaf014ae78f8b5a7
#
_entry.id   bab3a621e2bb57ebeaf014ae78f8b5a7
#
_cell.length_a   1.000
_cell.length_b   1.000
_cell.length_c   1.000
_cell.angle_alpha   90.00
_cell.angle_beta   90.00
_cell.angle_gamma   90.00
#
_symmetry.space_group_name_H-M   'P 1'
#
loop_
_entity.id
_entity.type
_entity.pdbx_description
1 polymer ?
#
loop_
_entity_poly.entity_id
_entity_poly.type
_entity_poly.pdbx_seq_one_letter_code
_entity_poly.pdbx_strand_id
1 'polypeptide(L)'
;HYSNCSRYKQVIDGLWNSKILANKIEDVPFIPVSLFKSHELSSVNKEDIRSTMTSSGTTGQTVSKIYIDTQTSQDQQKGLANSLQHILGRKRLPMLILDTDASFKNPEYMNARGAGVLGMMRYGRSHCFALNKDLEPDLEAIKDFLKINGSAPFFIFGFTFLVWTKFHEILKNNNLDLSNGILIHSGGWKKMIEN
;
A
#
# COMPACT_ATOMS: atom_id res chain seq x y z
N HIS A 1 -12.52 -18.45 -10.39
CA HIS A 1 -13.42 -17.33 -10.74
C HIS A 1 -14.48 -17.74 -11.77
N TYR A 2 -14.10 -18.43 -12.83
CA TYR A 2 -15.03 -18.79 -13.90
C TYR A 2 -16.26 -19.56 -13.39
N SER A 3 -16.09 -20.54 -12.51
CA SER A 3 -17.18 -21.34 -11.96
C SER A 3 -18.02 -20.60 -10.90
N ASN A 4 -17.41 -19.65 -10.17
CA ASN A 4 -17.98 -19.06 -8.96
C ASN A 4 -18.45 -17.63 -9.12
N CYS A 5 -18.22 -16.99 -10.30
CA CYS A 5 -18.68 -15.65 -10.60
C CYS A 5 -19.46 -15.66 -11.92
N SER A 6 -20.80 -15.68 -11.85
CA SER A 6 -21.66 -15.78 -13.03
C SER A 6 -21.44 -14.64 -14.04
N ARG A 7 -21.23 -13.42 -13.55
CA ARG A 7 -20.96 -12.26 -14.40
C ARG A 7 -19.63 -12.35 -15.12
N TYR A 8 -18.58 -12.80 -14.42
CA TYR A 8 -17.29 -13.06 -15.05
C TYR A 8 -17.41 -14.14 -16.12
N LYS A 9 -18.13 -15.24 -15.78
CA LYS A 9 -18.40 -16.33 -16.76
C LYS A 9 -19.09 -15.79 -18.01
N GLN A 10 -20.15 -14.97 -17.88
CA GLN A 10 -20.86 -14.38 -19.02
C GLN A 10 -19.96 -13.53 -19.92
N VAL A 11 -19.07 -12.72 -19.29
CA VAL A 11 -18.11 -11.90 -20.05
C VAL A 11 -17.12 -12.78 -20.82
N ILE A 12 -16.58 -13.81 -20.18
CA ILE A 12 -15.61 -14.70 -20.81
C ILE A 12 -16.26 -15.52 -21.93
N ASP A 13 -17.43 -16.10 -21.68
CA ASP A 13 -18.18 -16.86 -22.70
C ASP A 13 -18.53 -15.99 -23.92
N GLY A 14 -18.90 -14.74 -23.71
CA GLY A 14 -19.23 -13.81 -24.79
C GLY A 14 -18.03 -13.34 -25.60
N LEU A 15 -16.87 -13.17 -24.98
CA LEU A 15 -15.66 -12.67 -25.66
C LEU A 15 -14.80 -13.77 -26.27
N TRP A 16 -14.79 -14.97 -25.68
CA TRP A 16 -13.88 -16.07 -26.05
C TRP A 16 -14.59 -17.38 -26.41
N ASN A 17 -15.89 -17.37 -26.70
CA ASN A 17 -16.67 -18.55 -27.15
C ASN A 17 -16.58 -19.79 -26.23
N SER A 18 -16.61 -19.63 -24.94
CA SER A 18 -16.78 -20.71 -23.93
C SER A 18 -15.80 -21.90 -23.97
N LYS A 19 -14.76 -21.90 -24.82
CA LYS A 19 -13.88 -23.04 -25.05
C LYS A 19 -12.45 -22.88 -24.50
N ILE A 20 -12.24 -21.96 -23.56
CA ILE A 20 -10.88 -21.68 -23.09
C ILE A 20 -10.50 -22.69 -22.02
N LEU A 21 -9.73 -23.70 -22.40
CA LEU A 21 -8.91 -24.49 -21.50
C LEU A 21 -7.57 -23.77 -21.36
N ALA A 22 -7.46 -22.87 -20.37
CA ALA A 22 -6.20 -22.22 -20.07
C ALA A 22 -5.24 -23.23 -19.43
N ASN A 23 -4.30 -23.75 -20.21
CA ASN A 23 -3.26 -24.66 -19.75
C ASN A 23 -2.01 -23.90 -19.26
N LYS A 24 -1.88 -22.65 -19.65
CA LYS A 24 -0.80 -21.74 -19.28
C LYS A 24 -1.37 -20.40 -18.81
N ILE A 25 -0.57 -19.62 -18.09
CA ILE A 25 -1.00 -18.32 -17.58
C ILE A 25 -1.33 -17.35 -18.72
N GLU A 26 -0.63 -17.46 -19.84
CA GLU A 26 -0.83 -16.64 -21.05
C GLU A 26 -2.18 -16.90 -21.72
N ASP A 27 -2.76 -18.08 -21.50
CA ASP A 27 -4.05 -18.49 -22.06
C ASP A 27 -5.22 -18.00 -21.19
N VAL A 28 -4.95 -17.45 -19.99
CA VAL A 28 -6.00 -16.98 -19.09
C VAL A 28 -6.64 -15.71 -19.64
N PRO A 29 -7.96 -15.70 -19.89
CA PRO A 29 -8.65 -14.49 -20.38
C PRO A 29 -8.52 -13.35 -19.39
N PHE A 30 -8.22 -12.17 -19.89
CA PHE A 30 -8.19 -10.95 -19.09
C PHE A 30 -9.46 -10.12 -19.33
N ILE A 31 -9.81 -9.31 -18.36
CA ILE A 31 -10.91 -8.35 -18.44
C ILE A 31 -10.40 -6.94 -18.10
N PRO A 32 -10.99 -5.91 -18.70
CA PRO A 32 -10.66 -4.53 -18.35
C PRO A 32 -10.97 -4.23 -16.87
N VAL A 33 -10.04 -3.58 -16.19
CA VAL A 33 -10.20 -3.17 -14.76
C VAL A 33 -11.44 -2.28 -14.55
N SER A 34 -11.87 -1.55 -15.59
CA SER A 34 -13.09 -0.74 -15.55
C SER A 34 -14.37 -1.54 -15.25
N LEU A 35 -14.41 -2.83 -15.57
CA LEU A 35 -15.55 -3.69 -15.24
C LEU A 35 -15.80 -3.82 -13.73
N PHE A 36 -14.78 -3.69 -12.89
CA PHE A 36 -14.94 -3.65 -11.43
C PHE A 36 -15.63 -2.38 -10.92
N LYS A 37 -15.80 -1.36 -11.77
CA LYS A 37 -16.61 -0.17 -11.44
C LYS A 37 -18.09 -0.38 -11.71
N SER A 38 -18.42 -1.09 -12.78
CA SER A 38 -19.80 -1.25 -13.26
C SER A 38 -20.44 -2.58 -12.84
N HIS A 39 -19.63 -3.55 -12.44
CA HIS A 39 -20.10 -4.91 -12.13
C HIS A 39 -19.55 -5.37 -10.78
N GLU A 40 -20.41 -6.05 -10.04
CA GLU A 40 -19.99 -6.79 -8.85
C GLU A 40 -19.39 -8.14 -9.28
N LEU A 41 -18.05 -8.17 -9.36
CA LEU A 41 -17.28 -9.36 -9.74
C LEU A 41 -16.72 -10.00 -8.47
N SER A 42 -17.48 -10.91 -7.88
CA SER A 42 -17.09 -11.68 -6.69
C SER A 42 -17.20 -13.16 -6.95
N SER A 43 -16.19 -13.92 -6.52
CA SER A 43 -16.17 -15.39 -6.55
C SER A 43 -16.39 -16.01 -5.17
N VAL A 44 -16.56 -15.19 -4.15
CA VAL A 44 -16.82 -15.59 -2.77
C VAL A 44 -18.25 -15.22 -2.38
N ASN A 45 -18.83 -15.99 -1.46
CA ASN A 45 -20.16 -15.67 -0.92
C ASN A 45 -20.10 -14.39 -0.09
N LYS A 46 -21.22 -13.71 0.04
CA LYS A 46 -21.29 -12.42 0.78
C LYS A 46 -20.90 -12.57 2.25
N GLU A 47 -21.26 -13.68 2.86
CA GLU A 47 -20.94 -14.02 4.25
C GLU A 47 -19.45 -14.27 4.49
N ASP A 48 -18.70 -14.64 3.44
CA ASP A 48 -17.26 -14.92 3.52
C ASP A 48 -16.41 -13.66 3.28
N ILE A 49 -17.04 -12.54 2.90
CA ILE A 49 -16.34 -11.29 2.64
C ILE A 49 -15.85 -10.68 3.95
N ARG A 50 -14.54 -10.67 4.15
CA ARG A 50 -13.88 -10.04 5.29
C ARG A 50 -13.77 -8.53 5.15
N SER A 51 -13.45 -8.05 3.94
CA SER A 51 -13.30 -6.63 3.64
C SER A 51 -13.57 -6.34 2.17
N THR A 52 -13.95 -5.09 1.90
CA THR A 52 -14.09 -4.59 0.53
C THR A 52 -13.08 -3.46 0.33
N MET A 53 -12.18 -3.64 -0.62
CA MET A 53 -11.26 -2.59 -1.05
C MET A 53 -11.90 -1.76 -2.17
N THR A 54 -11.73 -0.45 -2.09
CA THR A 54 -12.20 0.47 -3.13
C THR A 54 -11.03 1.23 -3.73
N SER A 55 -11.11 1.50 -5.04
CA SER A 55 -10.15 2.41 -5.67
C SER A 55 -10.37 3.85 -5.16
N SER A 56 -9.29 4.66 -5.17
CA SER A 56 -9.41 6.10 -4.95
C SER A 56 -10.23 6.70 -6.09
N GLY A 57 -11.51 6.97 -5.87
CA GLY A 57 -12.36 7.73 -6.79
C GLY A 57 -12.07 9.23 -6.64
N THR A 58 -12.01 9.96 -7.75
CA THR A 58 -12.22 11.40 -7.74
C THR A 58 -13.69 11.68 -7.44
N THR A 59 -13.99 12.80 -6.81
CA THR A 59 -15.34 13.19 -6.39
C THR A 59 -16.35 12.99 -7.54
N GLY A 60 -17.39 12.17 -7.33
CA GLY A 60 -18.43 11.89 -8.33
C GLY A 60 -18.18 10.70 -9.26
N GLN A 61 -17.04 10.00 -9.18
CA GLN A 61 -16.79 8.81 -10.01
C GLN A 61 -17.13 7.52 -9.27
N THR A 62 -17.70 6.55 -10.00
CA THR A 62 -17.92 5.20 -9.49
C THR A 62 -16.58 4.53 -9.19
N VAL A 63 -16.40 4.04 -7.97
CA VAL A 63 -15.19 3.35 -7.53
C VAL A 63 -15.23 1.87 -7.88
N SER A 64 -14.08 1.28 -8.18
CA SER A 64 -13.95 -0.18 -8.27
C SER A 64 -14.08 -0.80 -6.88
N LYS A 65 -14.76 -1.94 -6.79
CA LYS A 65 -14.89 -2.72 -5.55
C LYS A 65 -14.24 -4.08 -5.74
N ILE A 66 -13.38 -4.45 -4.80
CA ILE A 66 -12.71 -5.75 -4.76
C ILE A 66 -13.02 -6.39 -3.42
N TYR A 67 -13.64 -7.56 -3.46
CA TYR A 67 -14.06 -8.32 -2.29
C TYR A 67 -12.94 -9.26 -1.87
N ILE A 68 -12.58 -9.20 -0.60
CA ILE A 68 -11.47 -9.95 -0.01
C ILE A 68 -12.01 -10.87 1.08
N ASP A 69 -11.84 -12.17 0.91
CA ASP A 69 -12.11 -13.16 1.93
C ASP A 69 -10.94 -13.32 2.90
N THR A 70 -11.11 -14.16 3.91
CA THR A 70 -10.09 -14.41 4.93
C THR A 70 -8.83 -15.03 4.34
N GLN A 71 -8.97 -15.97 3.40
CA GLN A 71 -7.83 -16.64 2.77
C GLN A 71 -7.02 -15.68 1.92
N THR A 72 -7.68 -14.93 1.04
CA THR A 72 -7.03 -13.92 0.20
C THR A 72 -6.31 -12.85 1.05
N SER A 73 -6.94 -12.40 2.15
CA SER A 73 -6.32 -11.46 3.08
C SER A 73 -5.04 -12.01 3.71
N GLN A 74 -5.05 -13.28 4.10
CA GLN A 74 -3.85 -13.95 4.66
C GLN A 74 -2.76 -14.11 3.61
N ASP A 75 -3.11 -14.50 2.38
CA ASP A 75 -2.14 -14.71 1.30
C ASP A 75 -1.51 -13.39 0.86
N GLN A 76 -2.26 -12.30 0.80
CA GLN A 76 -1.72 -10.96 0.59
C GLN A 76 -0.73 -10.55 1.69
N GLN A 77 -1.06 -10.81 2.95
CA GLN A 77 -0.16 -10.51 4.07
C GLN A 77 1.12 -11.35 4.01
N LYS A 78 1.02 -12.64 3.71
CA LYS A 78 2.18 -13.52 3.53
C LYS A 78 3.05 -13.08 2.35
N GLY A 79 2.41 -12.75 1.21
CA GLY A 79 3.10 -12.27 0.02
C GLY A 79 3.89 -11.00 0.30
N LEU A 80 3.27 -10.02 0.96
CA LEU A 80 3.94 -8.79 1.37
C LEU A 80 5.08 -9.05 2.35
N ALA A 81 4.85 -9.88 3.37
CA ALA A 81 5.89 -10.23 4.35
C ALA A 81 7.10 -10.88 3.67
N ASN A 82 6.88 -11.82 2.76
CA ASN A 82 7.95 -12.49 2.02
C ASN A 82 8.73 -11.48 1.15
N SER A 83 8.04 -10.61 0.42
CA SER A 83 8.68 -9.58 -0.41
C SER A 83 9.53 -8.63 0.43
N LEU A 84 8.98 -8.14 1.56
CA LEU A 84 9.72 -7.24 2.46
C LEU A 84 10.91 -7.93 3.13
N GLN A 85 10.80 -9.23 3.44
CA GLN A 85 11.89 -9.99 4.05
C GLN A 85 13.13 -10.06 3.14
N HIS A 86 12.96 -10.12 1.83
CA HIS A 86 14.07 -10.08 0.88
C HIS A 86 14.81 -8.73 0.89
N ILE A 87 14.11 -7.64 1.22
CA ILE A 87 14.68 -6.28 1.21
C ILE A 87 15.18 -5.91 2.61
N LEU A 88 14.37 -6.12 3.64
CA LEU A 88 14.64 -5.67 5.01
C LEU A 88 15.35 -6.71 5.87
N GLY A 89 15.45 -7.96 5.39
CA GLY A 89 15.92 -9.09 6.18
C GLY A 89 14.87 -9.63 7.13
N ARG A 90 15.26 -10.62 7.95
CA ARG A 90 14.34 -11.34 8.85
C ARG A 90 14.05 -10.60 10.16
N LYS A 91 14.90 -9.65 10.55
CA LYS A 91 14.75 -8.89 11.81
C LYS A 91 14.04 -7.59 11.53
N ARG A 92 13.11 -7.21 12.40
CA ARG A 92 12.51 -5.88 12.34
C ARG A 92 13.57 -4.82 12.59
N LEU A 93 13.72 -3.91 11.64
CA LEU A 93 14.65 -2.79 11.75
C LEU A 93 14.01 -1.62 12.52
N PRO A 94 14.79 -0.73 13.18
CA PRO A 94 14.29 0.56 13.61
C PRO A 94 13.65 1.28 12.43
N MET A 95 12.52 1.99 12.64
CA MET A 95 11.73 2.49 11.53
C MET A 95 11.49 4.00 11.65
N LEU A 96 11.92 4.73 10.62
CA LEU A 96 11.61 6.13 10.40
C LEU A 96 10.40 6.23 9.45
N ILE A 97 9.34 6.87 9.90
CA ILE A 97 8.06 6.96 9.17
C ILE A 97 7.91 8.39 8.66
N LEU A 98 7.87 8.57 7.34
CA LEU A 98 7.69 9.86 6.69
C LEU A 98 6.20 10.23 6.65
N ASP A 99 5.63 10.34 7.82
CA ASP A 99 4.25 10.74 8.09
C ASP A 99 4.15 11.27 9.53
N THR A 100 2.94 11.64 9.94
CA THR A 100 2.60 12.01 11.31
C THR A 100 1.82 10.89 12.00
N ASP A 101 1.98 10.77 13.30
CA ASP A 101 1.20 9.83 14.12
C ASP A 101 -0.29 10.22 14.22
N ALA A 102 -0.63 11.47 13.94
CA ALA A 102 -2.02 11.93 13.86
C ALA A 102 -2.84 11.22 12.79
N SER A 103 -2.18 10.67 11.74
CA SER A 103 -2.85 10.01 10.61
C SER A 103 -3.67 8.77 10.99
N PHE A 104 -3.46 8.18 12.17
CA PHE A 104 -4.16 6.97 12.63
C PHE A 104 -4.57 6.98 14.11
N LYS A 105 -4.26 8.04 14.85
CA LYS A 105 -4.69 8.16 16.26
C LYS A 105 -6.21 8.32 16.41
N ASN A 106 -6.88 8.86 15.39
CA ASN A 106 -8.32 8.95 15.39
C ASN A 106 -8.92 7.97 14.36
N PRO A 107 -9.56 6.85 14.80
CA PRO A 107 -10.16 5.86 13.91
C PRO A 107 -11.22 6.43 12.95
N GLU A 108 -11.94 7.47 13.36
CA GLU A 108 -12.99 8.11 12.53
C GLU A 108 -12.41 8.83 11.31
N TYR A 109 -11.15 9.21 11.36
CA TYR A 109 -10.45 9.92 10.27
C TYR A 109 -9.36 9.06 9.60
N MET A 110 -9.32 7.77 9.91
CA MET A 110 -8.33 6.87 9.28
C MET A 110 -8.57 6.79 7.78
N ASN A 111 -7.72 7.44 7.03
CA ASN A 111 -7.71 7.37 5.57
C ASN A 111 -6.80 6.24 5.07
N ALA A 112 -6.83 5.99 3.76
CA ALA A 112 -6.01 4.95 3.12
C ALA A 112 -4.50 5.12 3.40
N ARG A 113 -4.02 6.35 3.60
CA ARG A 113 -2.63 6.66 3.96
C ARG A 113 -2.32 6.15 5.36
N GLY A 114 -3.12 6.51 6.36
CA GLY A 114 -2.95 6.06 7.74
C GLY A 114 -3.02 4.53 7.86
N ALA A 115 -3.95 3.89 7.15
CA ALA A 115 -4.04 2.43 7.09
C ALA A 115 -2.77 1.80 6.47
N GLY A 116 -2.21 2.41 5.43
CA GLY A 116 -0.96 1.98 4.81
C GLY A 116 0.23 2.10 5.75
N VAL A 117 0.37 3.22 6.46
CA VAL A 117 1.42 3.42 7.48
C VAL A 117 1.29 2.37 8.59
N LEU A 118 0.09 2.20 9.15
CA LEU A 118 -0.17 1.22 10.21
C LEU A 118 0.14 -0.22 9.76
N GLY A 119 -0.17 -0.55 8.51
CA GLY A 119 0.18 -1.84 7.90
C GLY A 119 1.68 -2.07 7.85
N MET A 120 2.45 -1.05 7.44
CA MET A 120 3.91 -1.14 7.31
C MET A 120 4.65 -1.10 8.65
N MET A 121 4.10 -0.48 9.68
CA MET A 121 4.68 -0.47 11.04
C MET A 121 4.89 -1.87 11.60
N ARG A 122 4.14 -2.87 11.15
CA ARG A 122 4.31 -4.28 11.56
C ARG A 122 5.68 -4.85 11.19
N TYR A 123 6.33 -4.29 10.18
CA TYR A 123 7.63 -4.76 9.68
C TYR A 123 8.81 -4.00 10.27
N GLY A 124 8.54 -2.92 11.02
CA GLY A 124 9.52 -2.15 11.76
C GLY A 124 9.41 -2.33 13.28
N ARG A 125 10.32 -1.67 14.00
CA ARG A 125 10.32 -1.49 15.46
C ARG A 125 10.83 -0.10 15.83
N SER A 126 10.67 0.33 17.08
CA SER A 126 11.18 1.64 17.55
C SER A 126 10.79 2.77 16.60
N HIS A 127 9.48 2.88 16.34
CA HIS A 127 8.93 3.80 15.34
C HIS A 127 9.20 5.26 15.70
N CYS A 128 9.74 6.02 14.75
CA CYS A 128 9.89 7.46 14.83
C CYS A 128 9.11 8.10 13.66
N PHE A 129 8.27 9.10 13.95
CA PHE A 129 7.57 9.87 12.94
C PHE A 129 8.40 11.09 12.59
N ALA A 130 8.66 11.25 11.29
CA ALA A 130 9.50 12.32 10.77
C ALA A 130 8.73 13.64 10.52
N LEU A 131 7.41 13.62 10.60
CA LEU A 131 6.57 14.80 10.41
C LEU A 131 5.73 15.06 11.67
N ASN A 132 5.55 16.34 11.98
CA ASN A 132 4.63 16.78 13.03
C ASN A 132 3.16 16.73 12.57
N LYS A 133 2.21 17.16 13.43
CA LYS A 133 0.77 17.17 13.15
C LYS A 133 0.38 18.01 11.91
N ASP A 134 1.17 19.02 11.56
CA ASP A 134 0.95 19.92 10.44
C ASP A 134 1.62 19.43 9.15
N LEU A 135 2.14 18.17 9.16
CA LEU A 135 2.91 17.55 8.08
C LEU A 135 4.21 18.31 7.76
N GLU A 136 4.74 19.07 8.72
CA GLU A 136 6.04 19.69 8.58
C GLU A 136 7.13 18.80 9.21
N PRO A 137 8.35 18.85 8.67
CA PRO A 137 9.46 18.03 9.15
C PRO A 137 9.82 18.29 10.62
N ASP A 138 9.92 17.22 11.39
CA ASP A 138 10.47 17.25 12.75
C ASP A 138 11.96 16.86 12.72
N LEU A 139 12.80 17.88 12.52
CA LEU A 139 14.25 17.68 12.38
C LEU A 139 14.91 17.17 13.66
N GLU A 140 14.38 17.51 14.83
CA GLU A 140 14.92 17.01 16.11
C GLU A 140 14.63 15.52 16.24
N ALA A 141 13.40 15.10 16.02
CA ALA A 141 13.04 13.68 16.04
C ALA A 141 13.86 12.86 15.03
N ILE A 142 14.08 13.38 13.81
CA ILE A 142 14.90 12.70 12.79
C ILE A 142 16.36 12.59 13.27
N LYS A 143 16.97 13.67 13.78
CA LYS A 143 18.35 13.66 14.26
C LYS A 143 18.54 12.72 15.45
N ASP A 144 17.62 12.72 16.39
CA ASP A 144 17.65 11.81 17.54
C ASP A 144 17.51 10.35 17.10
N PHE A 145 16.61 10.07 16.15
CA PHE A 145 16.50 8.74 15.59
C PHE A 145 17.80 8.28 14.93
N LEU A 146 18.44 9.14 14.11
CA LEU A 146 19.68 8.82 13.43
C LEU A 146 20.85 8.67 14.38
N LYS A 147 20.92 9.47 15.44
CA LYS A 147 21.94 9.35 16.50
C LYS A 147 21.90 7.97 17.17
N ILE A 148 20.71 7.42 17.39
CA ILE A 148 20.52 6.14 18.06
C ILE A 148 20.64 4.96 17.09
N ASN A 149 20.14 5.10 15.87
CA ASN A 149 19.93 3.99 14.94
C ASN A 149 20.74 4.10 13.64
N GLY A 150 21.32 5.26 13.31
CA GLY A 150 21.91 5.53 12.01
C GLY A 150 23.20 4.76 11.71
N SER A 151 23.88 4.18 12.73
CA SER A 151 25.10 3.38 12.54
C SER A 151 24.86 1.96 12.01
N ALA A 152 23.61 1.52 11.91
CA ALA A 152 23.22 0.19 11.44
C ALA A 152 22.02 0.31 10.48
N PRO A 153 21.66 -0.74 9.72
CA PRO A 153 20.52 -0.69 8.83
C PRO A 153 19.22 -0.33 9.55
N PHE A 154 18.47 0.61 8.97
CA PHE A 154 17.14 1.02 9.44
C PHE A 154 16.17 1.16 8.26
N PHE A 155 14.90 1.03 8.55
CA PHE A 155 13.82 1.06 7.58
C PHE A 155 13.20 2.46 7.51
N ILE A 156 13.01 2.98 6.30
CA ILE A 156 12.30 4.24 6.05
C ILE A 156 11.06 3.93 5.23
N PHE A 157 9.90 4.39 5.68
CA PHE A 157 8.66 4.24 4.94
C PHE A 157 7.93 5.57 4.80
N GLY A 158 7.38 5.82 3.60
CA GLY A 158 6.54 6.97 3.35
C GLY A 158 5.76 6.87 2.04
N PHE A 159 4.78 7.76 1.87
CA PHE A 159 4.11 7.88 0.58
C PHE A 159 4.92 8.75 -0.37
N THR A 160 4.96 8.39 -1.65
CA THR A 160 5.79 9.01 -2.68
C THR A 160 5.74 10.54 -2.65
N PHE A 161 4.55 11.12 -2.50
CA PHE A 161 4.41 12.57 -2.48
C PHE A 161 5.05 13.21 -1.23
N LEU A 162 4.99 12.58 -0.04
CA LEU A 162 5.64 13.08 1.18
C LEU A 162 7.16 12.89 1.12
N VAL A 163 7.61 11.76 0.56
CA VAL A 163 9.04 11.54 0.32
C VAL A 163 9.61 12.66 -0.54
N TRP A 164 8.92 13.02 -1.61
CA TRP A 164 9.39 14.04 -2.53
C TRP A 164 9.23 15.46 -2.00
N THR A 165 8.04 15.83 -1.53
CA THR A 165 7.73 17.22 -1.17
C THR A 165 8.29 17.65 0.18
N LYS A 166 8.48 16.70 1.11
CA LYS A 166 8.91 17.01 2.47
C LYS A 166 10.30 16.46 2.79
N PHE A 167 10.54 15.17 2.52
CA PHE A 167 11.79 14.53 2.93
C PHE A 167 12.97 14.89 2.04
N HIS A 168 12.77 14.97 0.73
CA HIS A 168 13.82 15.38 -0.20
C HIS A 168 14.34 16.80 0.10
N GLU A 169 13.46 17.73 0.44
CA GLU A 169 13.86 19.10 0.84
C GLU A 169 14.68 19.10 2.15
N ILE A 170 14.31 18.26 3.12
CA ILE A 170 15.09 18.12 4.36
C ILE A 170 16.51 17.65 4.05
N LEU A 171 16.64 16.65 3.17
CA LEU A 171 17.94 16.09 2.81
C LEU A 171 18.86 17.10 2.14
N LYS A 172 18.33 17.97 1.28
CA LYS A 172 19.08 19.02 0.62
C LYS A 172 19.65 20.06 1.59
N ASN A 173 18.85 20.41 2.61
CA ASN A 173 19.14 21.54 3.48
C ASN A 173 19.82 21.14 4.80
N ASN A 174 19.87 19.84 5.10
CA ASN A 174 20.46 19.32 6.33
C ASN A 174 21.39 18.15 6.00
N ASN A 175 22.59 18.19 6.49
CA ASN A 175 23.58 17.13 6.27
C ASN A 175 23.25 15.88 7.11
N LEU A 176 22.17 15.15 6.73
CA LEU A 176 21.72 13.94 7.38
C LEU A 176 22.31 12.70 6.70
N ASP A 177 22.97 11.84 7.47
CA ASP A 177 23.49 10.58 6.97
C ASP A 177 22.40 9.49 6.99
N LEU A 178 21.93 9.12 5.81
CA LEU A 178 20.96 8.06 5.59
C LEU A 178 21.56 6.84 4.86
N SER A 179 22.88 6.73 4.81
CA SER A 179 23.57 5.67 4.04
C SER A 179 23.16 4.25 4.45
N ASN A 180 22.76 4.04 5.71
CA ASN A 180 22.25 2.78 6.22
C ASN A 180 20.71 2.66 6.14
N GLY A 181 20.01 3.64 5.57
CA GLY A 181 18.57 3.67 5.45
C GLY A 181 18.07 2.88 4.23
N ILE A 182 17.09 2.02 4.44
CA ILE A 182 16.39 1.30 3.37
C ILE A 182 15.03 1.95 3.18
N LEU A 183 14.88 2.72 2.10
CA LEU A 183 13.63 3.42 1.78
C LEU A 183 12.71 2.55 0.94
N ILE A 184 11.51 2.33 1.46
CA ILE A 184 10.38 1.78 0.71
C ILE A 184 9.28 2.84 0.70
N HIS A 185 8.81 3.21 -0.48
CA HIS A 185 7.71 4.16 -0.62
C HIS A 185 6.57 3.58 -1.43
N SER A 186 5.36 4.09 -1.22
CA SER A 186 4.15 3.66 -1.88
C SER A 186 3.34 4.85 -2.40
N GLY A 187 2.44 4.57 -3.35
CA GLY A 187 1.61 5.58 -3.98
C GLY A 187 2.21 6.14 -5.27
N GLY A 188 1.33 6.76 -6.07
CA GLY A 188 1.70 7.30 -7.37
C GLY A 188 2.08 8.78 -7.31
N TRP A 189 2.52 9.29 -8.46
CA TRP A 189 2.93 10.68 -8.68
C TRP A 189 1.75 11.63 -8.99
N LYS A 190 0.49 11.13 -9.03
CA LYS A 190 -0.69 11.93 -9.45
C LYS A 190 -0.87 13.24 -8.69
N LYS A 191 -0.58 13.25 -7.40
CA LYS A 191 -0.69 14.47 -6.57
C LYS A 191 0.39 15.51 -6.83
N MET A 192 1.33 15.22 -7.73
CA MET A 192 2.47 16.09 -8.05
C MET A 192 2.39 16.68 -9.45
N ILE A 193 1.40 16.23 -10.25
CA ILE A 193 1.19 16.70 -11.63
C ILE A 193 0.24 17.92 -11.65
N GLU A 194 -0.47 18.16 -10.54
CA GLU A 194 -1.49 19.22 -10.41
C GLU A 194 -0.95 20.53 -9.80
N ASN A 195 0.40 20.64 -9.64
CA ASN A 195 1.07 21.88 -9.15
C ASN A 195 2.06 22.37 -10.19
#